data_89f8d2257fffc9bf594defb152b5a951
#
_entry.id   89f8d2257fffc9bf594defb152b5a951
#
_cell.length_a   1.000
_cell.length_b   1.000
_cell.length_c   1.000
_cell.angle_alpha   90.00
_cell.angle_beta   90.00
_cell.angle_gamma   90.00
#
_symmetry.space_group_name_H-M   'P 1'
#
loop_
_entity.id
_entity.type
_entity.pdbx_description
1 polymer ?
#
loop_
_entity_poly.entity_id
_entity_poly.type
_entity_poly.pdbx_seq_one_letter_code
_entity_poly.pdbx_strand_id
1 'polypeptide(L)'
;AVNGNSKIRTTDIEFTLPRPSYTIQTLEALRKKYPERIFTLIIGADNWLSFNKWKDYNKIIEEYLIYIYPRRGYDIDERSLPVNVKLCHAPIIEISSTQIRQGISEGKNMNYFIPRPVYDYIINHGLYKNKD
;
A
#
# COMPACT_ATOMS: atom_id res chain seq x y z
N ALA A 1 8.81 -11.06 -0.10
CA ALA A 1 7.80 -10.98 0.97
C ALA A 1 6.59 -11.88 0.70
N VAL A 2 6.05 -11.84 -0.51
CA VAL A 2 4.79 -12.54 -0.87
C VAL A 2 4.99 -13.96 -1.40
N ASN A 3 6.22 -14.41 -1.54
CA ASN A 3 6.56 -15.71 -2.06
C ASN A 3 6.01 -16.83 -1.17
N GLY A 4 5.32 -17.81 -1.76
CA GLY A 4 4.67 -18.91 -1.02
C GLY A 4 3.22 -18.64 -0.61
N ASN A 5 2.65 -17.47 -0.84
CA ASN A 5 1.24 -17.18 -0.63
C ASN A 5 0.50 -17.07 -1.98
N SER A 6 -0.32 -18.09 -2.29
CA SER A 6 -1.06 -18.15 -3.56
C SER A 6 -2.12 -17.04 -3.74
N LYS A 7 -2.54 -16.40 -2.65
CA LYS A 7 -3.54 -15.32 -2.65
C LYS A 7 -2.93 -13.94 -2.82
N ILE A 8 -1.60 -13.80 -2.74
CA ILE A 8 -0.88 -12.53 -2.86
C ILE A 8 0.07 -12.62 -4.04
N ARG A 9 0.00 -11.64 -4.92
CA ARG A 9 0.86 -11.54 -6.11
C ARG A 9 1.39 -10.12 -6.26
N THR A 10 2.58 -10.01 -6.82
CA THR A 10 3.13 -8.74 -7.31
C THR A 10 2.79 -8.58 -8.79
N THR A 11 2.69 -7.34 -9.24
CA THR A 11 2.53 -7.02 -10.66
C THR A 11 3.51 -5.92 -11.05
N ASP A 12 3.99 -5.98 -12.26
CA ASP A 12 4.86 -4.99 -12.90
C ASP A 12 4.10 -4.10 -13.91
N ILE A 13 2.76 -4.14 -13.87
CA ILE A 13 1.91 -3.47 -14.85
C ILE A 13 2.21 -1.97 -14.97
N GLU A 14 2.61 -1.32 -13.87
CA GLU A 14 2.96 0.10 -13.88
C GLU A 14 4.21 0.42 -14.70
N PHE A 15 5.12 -0.54 -14.93
CA PHE A 15 6.26 -0.35 -15.82
C PHE A 15 5.87 -0.19 -17.29
N THR A 16 4.68 -0.61 -17.66
CA THR A 16 4.13 -0.47 -19.02
C THR A 16 3.37 0.84 -19.21
N LEU A 17 3.16 1.62 -18.14
CA LEU A 17 2.39 2.87 -18.17
C LEU A 17 3.30 4.07 -18.37
N PRO A 18 2.78 5.17 -18.98
CA PRO A 18 3.50 6.44 -19.06
C PRO A 18 3.88 6.96 -17.69
N ARG A 19 5.05 7.57 -17.56
CA ARG A 19 5.49 8.17 -16.30
C ARG A 19 5.22 9.69 -16.31
N PRO A 20 4.81 10.25 -15.14
CA PRO A 20 4.46 9.57 -13.89
C PRO A 20 3.18 8.75 -14.03
N SER A 21 3.16 7.53 -13.45
CA SER A 21 1.95 6.70 -13.42
C SER A 21 1.03 7.14 -12.26
N TYR A 22 -0.26 7.14 -12.56
CA TYR A 22 -1.30 7.51 -11.59
C TYR A 22 -2.18 6.30 -11.26
N THR A 23 -2.73 6.25 -10.06
CA THR A 23 -3.55 5.12 -9.60
C THR A 23 -4.71 4.79 -10.54
N ILE A 24 -5.39 5.80 -11.08
CA ILE A 24 -6.47 5.58 -12.07
C ILE A 24 -5.97 4.81 -13.30
N GLN A 25 -4.80 5.14 -13.81
CA GLN A 25 -4.21 4.46 -14.96
C GLN A 25 -3.86 3.00 -14.64
N THR A 26 -3.35 2.75 -13.45
CA THR A 26 -3.06 1.40 -12.96
C THR A 26 -4.33 0.56 -12.85
N LEU A 27 -5.38 1.11 -12.28
CA LEU A 27 -6.69 0.44 -12.14
C LEU A 27 -7.32 0.15 -13.50
N GLU A 28 -7.28 1.08 -14.45
CA GLU A 28 -7.79 0.89 -15.80
C GLU A 28 -6.99 -0.19 -16.56
N ALA A 29 -5.67 -0.19 -16.44
CA ALA A 29 -4.81 -1.19 -17.04
C ALA A 29 -5.07 -2.59 -16.48
N LEU A 30 -5.26 -2.70 -15.16
CA LEU A 30 -5.61 -3.95 -14.49
C LEU A 30 -6.97 -4.46 -14.96
N ARG A 31 -7.98 -3.59 -15.03
CA ARG A 31 -9.32 -3.93 -15.51
C ARG A 31 -9.32 -4.39 -16.96
N LYS A 32 -8.50 -3.76 -17.80
CA LYS A 32 -8.31 -4.16 -19.20
C LYS A 32 -7.62 -5.52 -19.32
N LYS A 33 -6.59 -5.76 -18.50
CA LYS A 33 -5.81 -7.03 -18.52
C LYS A 33 -6.60 -8.20 -17.94
N TYR A 34 -7.46 -7.94 -16.96
CA TYR A 34 -8.24 -8.95 -16.25
C TYR A 34 -9.74 -8.55 -16.20
N PRO A 35 -10.44 -8.56 -17.35
CA PRO A 35 -11.80 -8.06 -17.44
C PRO A 35 -12.83 -8.86 -16.61
N GLU A 36 -12.51 -10.09 -16.24
CA GLU A 36 -13.32 -10.97 -15.38
C GLU A 36 -13.17 -10.67 -13.87
N ARG A 37 -12.25 -9.78 -13.49
CA ARG A 37 -11.97 -9.47 -12.08
C ARG A 37 -12.54 -8.11 -11.68
N ILE A 38 -12.99 -8.06 -10.44
CA ILE A 38 -13.40 -6.82 -9.77
C ILE A 38 -12.22 -6.37 -8.92
N PHE A 39 -11.74 -5.14 -9.16
CA PHE A 39 -10.63 -4.57 -8.41
C PHE A 39 -11.14 -3.66 -7.31
N THR A 40 -10.59 -3.83 -6.13
CA THR A 40 -10.82 -2.98 -4.97
C THR A 40 -9.52 -2.29 -4.59
N LEU A 41 -9.56 -0.99 -4.38
CA LEU A 41 -8.41 -0.22 -3.92
C LEU A 41 -8.33 -0.25 -2.40
N ILE A 42 -7.16 -0.55 -1.85
CA ILE A 42 -6.89 -0.46 -0.41
C ILE A 42 -5.87 0.65 -0.19
N ILE A 43 -6.20 1.62 0.64
CA ILE A 43 -5.34 2.77 0.98
C ILE A 43 -5.33 3.03 2.48
N GLY A 44 -4.28 3.67 2.97
CA GLY A 44 -4.23 4.14 4.36
C GLY A 44 -5.09 5.38 4.59
N ALA A 45 -5.50 5.60 5.84
CA ALA A 45 -6.28 6.77 6.23
C ALA A 45 -5.59 8.11 5.90
N ASP A 46 -4.27 8.14 5.99
CA ASP A 46 -3.45 9.30 5.58
C ASP A 46 -3.61 9.62 4.08
N ASN A 47 -3.65 8.61 3.23
CA ASN A 47 -3.88 8.78 1.80
C ASN A 47 -5.32 9.20 1.50
N TRP A 48 -6.30 8.67 2.23
CA TRP A 48 -7.68 9.08 2.06
C TRP A 48 -7.90 10.57 2.33
N LEU A 49 -7.30 11.11 3.39
CA LEU A 49 -7.42 12.54 3.72
C LEU A 49 -6.83 13.47 2.65
N SER A 50 -5.95 12.97 1.79
CA SER A 50 -5.39 13.70 0.64
C SER A 50 -5.88 13.18 -0.71
N PHE A 51 -6.89 12.31 -0.72
CA PHE A 51 -7.35 11.60 -1.91
C PHE A 51 -7.92 12.54 -2.99
N ASN A 52 -8.48 13.67 -2.58
CA ASN A 52 -8.96 14.73 -3.50
C ASN A 52 -7.85 15.38 -4.35
N LYS A 53 -6.57 15.15 -4.01
CA LYS A 53 -5.41 15.59 -4.81
C LYS A 53 -4.98 14.56 -5.86
N TRP A 54 -5.55 13.37 -5.83
CA TRP A 54 -5.21 12.33 -6.80
C TRP A 54 -5.86 12.60 -8.14
N LYS A 55 -5.15 12.25 -9.21
CA LYS A 55 -5.66 12.40 -10.57
C LYS A 55 -6.95 11.60 -10.74
N ASP A 56 -7.98 12.27 -11.26
CA ASP A 56 -9.30 11.67 -11.53
C ASP A 56 -9.91 10.93 -10.33
N TYR A 57 -9.69 11.46 -9.11
CA TYR A 57 -10.14 10.83 -7.88
C TYR A 57 -11.65 10.56 -7.85
N ASN A 58 -12.47 11.44 -8.44
CA ASN A 58 -13.92 11.24 -8.55
C ASN A 58 -14.24 9.98 -9.34
N LYS A 59 -13.55 9.74 -10.46
CA LYS A 59 -13.72 8.54 -11.27
C LYS A 59 -13.34 7.28 -10.50
N ILE A 60 -12.29 7.34 -9.69
CA ILE A 60 -11.92 6.21 -8.83
C ILE A 60 -13.03 5.90 -7.83
N ILE A 61 -13.58 6.93 -7.15
CA ILE A 61 -14.69 6.77 -6.19
C ILE A 61 -15.94 6.20 -6.85
N GLU A 62 -16.27 6.63 -8.07
CA GLU A 62 -17.47 6.20 -8.78
C GLU A 62 -17.37 4.77 -9.30
N GLU A 63 -16.18 4.35 -9.78
CA GLU A 63 -16.00 3.11 -10.52
C GLU A 63 -15.43 1.95 -9.68
N TYR A 64 -14.81 2.25 -8.53
CA TYR A 64 -14.10 1.25 -7.73
C TYR A 64 -14.54 1.26 -6.27
N LEU A 65 -14.57 0.08 -5.67
CA LEU A 65 -14.70 -0.04 -4.23
C LEU A 65 -13.36 0.34 -3.57
N ILE A 66 -13.42 1.15 -2.53
CA ILE A 66 -12.24 1.60 -1.80
C ILE A 66 -12.37 1.17 -0.34
N TYR A 67 -11.35 0.49 0.18
CA TYR A 67 -11.20 0.20 1.60
C TYR A 67 -10.11 1.10 2.20
N ILE A 68 -10.46 1.81 3.27
CA ILE A 68 -9.53 2.63 4.02
C ILE A 68 -9.01 1.82 5.21
N TYR A 69 -7.70 1.67 5.29
CA TYR A 69 -7.04 1.05 6.43
C TYR A 69 -6.77 2.10 7.52
N PRO A 70 -7.19 1.86 8.79
CA PRO A 70 -7.01 2.85 9.85
C PRO A 70 -5.54 3.07 10.17
N ARG A 71 -5.16 4.32 10.43
CA ARG A 71 -3.84 4.73 10.88
C ARG A 71 -3.95 5.68 12.05
N ARG A 72 -3.07 5.52 13.04
CA ARG A 72 -3.01 6.39 14.21
C ARG A 72 -2.77 7.85 13.79
N GLY A 73 -3.55 8.78 14.37
CA GLY A 73 -3.47 10.20 14.07
C GLY A 73 -4.20 10.66 12.81
N TYR A 74 -4.92 9.75 12.13
CA TYR A 74 -5.71 10.04 10.94
C TYR A 74 -7.14 9.55 11.12
N ASP A 75 -7.97 10.39 11.73
CA ASP A 75 -9.36 10.05 12.01
C ASP A 75 -10.23 10.20 10.77
N ILE A 76 -11.06 9.20 10.53
CA ILE A 76 -12.00 9.16 9.41
C ILE A 76 -13.42 9.17 9.95
N ASP A 77 -14.21 10.16 9.53
CA ASP A 77 -15.65 10.16 9.79
C ASP A 77 -16.37 9.24 8.78
N GLU A 78 -16.73 8.05 9.25
CA GLU A 78 -17.41 7.05 8.41
C GLU A 78 -18.74 7.55 7.81
N ARG A 79 -19.41 8.49 8.50
CA ARG A 79 -20.70 9.04 8.06
C ARG A 79 -20.55 9.90 6.80
N SER A 80 -19.38 10.48 6.59
CA SER A 80 -19.06 11.34 5.44
C SER A 80 -18.57 10.57 4.22
N LEU A 81 -18.34 9.25 4.33
CA LEU A 81 -17.78 8.46 3.26
C LEU A 81 -18.78 8.22 2.12
N PRO A 82 -18.34 8.32 0.85
CA PRO A 82 -19.15 7.90 -0.28
C PRO A 82 -19.55 6.42 -0.19
N VAL A 83 -20.63 6.03 -0.88
CA VAL A 83 -21.19 4.67 -0.81
C VAL A 83 -20.20 3.56 -1.17
N ASN A 84 -19.25 3.83 -2.07
CA ASN A 84 -18.22 2.88 -2.50
C ASN A 84 -16.97 2.89 -1.63
N VAL A 85 -16.94 3.68 -0.57
CA VAL A 85 -15.77 3.84 0.31
C VAL A 85 -16.10 3.35 1.70
N LYS A 86 -15.30 2.45 2.23
CA LYS A 86 -15.51 1.82 3.52
C LYS A 86 -14.25 1.88 4.39
N LEU A 87 -14.44 2.20 5.66
CA LEU A 87 -13.38 2.10 6.66
C LEU A 87 -13.29 0.65 7.16
N CYS A 88 -12.08 0.08 7.11
CA CYS A 88 -11.83 -1.23 7.70
C CYS A 88 -11.73 -1.10 9.23
N HIS A 89 -12.43 -1.95 9.95
CA HIS A 89 -12.32 -2.07 11.41
C HIS A 89 -11.24 -3.11 11.74
N ALA A 90 -9.99 -2.73 11.49
CA ALA A 90 -8.82 -3.57 11.74
C ALA A 90 -7.96 -2.99 12.86
N PRO A 91 -7.19 -3.83 13.57
CA PRO A 91 -6.23 -3.33 14.55
C PRO A 91 -5.24 -2.37 13.92
N ILE A 92 -4.94 -1.26 14.61
CA ILE A 92 -3.90 -0.35 14.18
C ILE A 92 -2.55 -0.99 14.47
N ILE A 93 -1.75 -1.19 13.41
CA ILE A 93 -0.38 -1.69 13.52
C ILE A 93 0.53 -0.47 13.48
N GLU A 94 1.23 -0.22 14.58
CA GLU A 94 2.08 0.98 14.76
C GLU A 94 3.46 0.84 14.12
N ILE A 95 3.76 -0.26 13.42
CA ILE A 95 5.03 -0.42 12.74
C ILE A 95 5.01 0.19 11.34
N SER A 96 6.09 0.88 10.97
CA SER A 96 6.25 1.48 9.65
C SER A 96 7.57 1.07 9.00
N SER A 97 7.64 1.19 7.68
CA SER A 97 8.90 0.97 6.94
C SER A 97 10.02 1.89 7.43
N THR A 98 9.69 3.12 7.82
CA THR A 98 10.65 4.08 8.38
C THR A 98 11.26 3.56 9.68
N GLN A 99 10.43 3.06 10.60
CA GLN A 99 10.91 2.47 11.86
C GLN A 99 11.79 1.24 11.63
N ILE A 100 11.42 0.40 10.66
CA ILE A 100 12.23 -0.79 10.32
C ILE A 100 13.58 -0.36 9.76
N ARG A 101 13.63 0.54 8.81
CA ARG A 101 14.90 1.04 8.23
C ARG A 101 15.78 1.71 9.28
N GLN A 102 15.19 2.52 10.15
CA GLN A 102 15.91 3.16 11.25
C GLN A 102 16.45 2.13 12.22
N GLY A 103 15.64 1.15 12.64
CA GLY A 103 16.09 0.07 13.52
C GLY A 103 17.29 -0.69 12.95
N ILE A 104 17.27 -0.99 11.65
CA ILE A 104 18.39 -1.66 10.97
C ILE A 104 19.63 -0.76 10.93
N SER A 105 19.48 0.54 10.65
CA SER A 105 20.60 1.49 10.64
C SER A 105 21.26 1.65 12.02
N GLU A 106 20.48 1.49 13.08
CA GLU A 106 20.94 1.51 14.47
C GLU A 106 21.47 0.14 14.95
N GLY A 107 21.55 -0.84 14.07
CA GLY A 107 22.04 -2.19 14.41
C GLY A 107 21.04 -3.05 15.21
N LYS A 108 19.77 -2.64 15.30
CA LYS A 108 18.73 -3.40 15.98
C LYS A 108 18.29 -4.61 15.14
N ASN A 109 17.99 -5.72 15.84
CA ASN A 109 17.41 -6.88 15.18
C ASN A 109 15.93 -6.68 14.89
N MET A 110 15.60 -6.46 13.62
CA MET A 110 14.23 -6.24 13.15
C MET A 110 13.57 -7.50 12.56
N ASN A 111 14.15 -8.67 12.77
CA ASN A 111 13.70 -9.94 12.18
C ASN A 111 12.23 -10.29 12.48
N TYR A 112 11.71 -9.91 13.65
CA TYR A 112 10.33 -10.23 14.05
C TYR A 112 9.27 -9.27 13.49
N PHE A 113 9.68 -8.18 12.83
CA PHE A 113 8.77 -7.16 12.31
C PHE A 113 8.53 -7.25 10.80
N ILE A 114 9.32 -8.08 10.11
CA ILE A 114 9.21 -8.29 8.66
C ILE A 114 9.39 -9.77 8.32
N PRO A 115 8.86 -10.23 7.17
CA PRO A 115 9.04 -11.61 6.73
C PRO A 115 10.52 -11.98 6.64
N ARG A 116 10.88 -13.16 7.12
CA ARG A 116 12.26 -13.64 7.17
C ARG A 116 13.04 -13.49 5.86
N PRO A 117 12.49 -13.86 4.69
CA PRO A 117 13.21 -13.69 3.42
C PRO A 117 13.54 -12.24 3.09
N VAL A 118 12.70 -11.28 3.53
CA VAL A 118 12.94 -9.84 3.36
C VAL A 118 14.07 -9.39 4.26
N TYR A 119 14.07 -9.80 5.53
CA TYR A 119 15.14 -9.50 6.48
C TYR A 119 16.48 -10.03 5.98
N ASP A 120 16.54 -11.29 5.58
CA ASP A 120 17.76 -11.92 5.07
C ASP A 120 18.28 -11.19 3.82
N TYR A 121 17.40 -10.78 2.92
CA TYR A 121 17.78 -9.97 1.75
C TYR A 121 18.42 -8.64 2.14
N ILE A 122 17.81 -7.92 3.07
CA ILE A 122 18.31 -6.62 3.55
C ILE A 122 19.71 -6.78 4.17
N ILE A 123 19.91 -7.79 5.03
CA ILE A 123 21.18 -8.02 5.72
C ILE A 123 22.25 -8.46 4.74
N ASN A 124 21.95 -9.40 3.84
CA ASN A 124 22.92 -9.92 2.86
C ASN A 124 23.39 -8.87 1.86
N HIS A 125 22.54 -7.87 1.56
CA HIS A 125 22.88 -6.76 0.66
C HIS A 125 23.35 -5.50 1.39
N GLY A 126 23.46 -5.54 2.72
CA GLY A 126 23.93 -4.41 3.54
C GLY A 126 23.07 -3.16 3.41
N LEU A 127 21.76 -3.33 3.14
CA LEU A 127 20.84 -2.20 2.95
C LEU A 127 20.54 -1.51 4.27
N TYR A 128 20.35 -0.18 4.20
CA TYR A 128 20.01 0.68 5.35
C TYR A 128 21.04 0.72 6.49
N LYS A 129 22.23 0.18 6.30
CA LYS A 129 23.35 0.40 7.22
C LYS A 129 23.88 1.81 7.03
N ASN A 130 24.15 2.51 8.13
CA ASN A 130 24.90 3.76 8.05
C ASN A 130 26.25 3.43 7.41
N LYS A 131 26.58 4.12 6.33
CA LYS A 131 27.97 4.13 5.84
C LYS A 131 28.74 5.02 6.81
N ASP A 132 29.56 4.41 7.60
CA ASP A 132 30.59 5.12 8.36
C ASP A 132 31.51 5.91 7.41
#